data_f0145efafadf9c7d41830cce23b34f64
#
_entry.id   f0145efafadf9c7d41830cce23b34f64
#
_cell.length_a   1.000
_cell.length_b   1.000
_cell.length_c   1.000
_cell.angle_alpha   90.00
_cell.angle_beta   90.00
_cell.angle_gamma   90.00
#
_symmetry.space_group_name_H-M   'P 1'
#
loop_
_entity.id
_entity.type
_entity.pdbx_description
1 polymer ?
#
loop_
_entity_poly.entity_id
_entity_poly.type
_entity_poly.pdbx_seq_one_letter_code
_entity_poly.pdbx_strand_id
1 'polypeptide(L)'
;THERSSAASDVYKRQALIRDKNFFNWLELNSENLALFEKNEMKQMIRRCAELHMHQISNGGDPFEMGSARPLDFGHWSAHKLESMTNYRLRHGEAVAIGIALDARYSVLAGMLDKGLEERICCLLEYLGFKLWNVAIEKTNKDDGLELIKGLKDFQEHLGGELTITLLKNIGVGFEVNEIDISIVQESIQWLKERQK
;
A
#
# COMPACT_ATOMS: atom_id res chain seq x y z
N THR A 1 -0.49 17.76 -15.20
CA THR A 1 0.62 16.78 -15.38
C THR A 1 0.85 15.92 -14.14
N HIS A 2 0.63 16.43 -12.92
CA HIS A 2 0.76 15.66 -11.68
C HIS A 2 -0.32 14.59 -11.47
N GLU A 3 -1.52 14.76 -12.00
CA GLU A 3 -2.66 13.82 -11.80
C GLU A 3 -2.44 12.45 -12.45
N ARG A 4 -1.80 12.38 -13.62
CA ARG A 4 -1.52 11.11 -14.30
C ARG A 4 -0.38 10.32 -13.66
N SER A 5 0.48 10.98 -12.88
CA SER A 5 1.61 10.38 -12.20
C SER A 5 1.17 9.59 -10.95
N SER A 6 0.11 10.00 -10.23
CA SER A 6 -0.26 9.35 -8.97
C SER A 6 -0.89 7.97 -9.17
N ALA A 7 -1.85 7.81 -10.08
CA ALA A 7 -2.50 6.52 -10.34
C ALA A 7 -1.54 5.49 -10.95
N ALA A 8 -0.71 5.90 -11.92
CA ALA A 8 0.31 5.02 -12.49
C ALA A 8 1.35 4.61 -11.45
N SER A 9 1.78 5.54 -10.56
CA SER A 9 2.76 5.24 -9.52
C SER A 9 2.25 4.26 -8.47
N ASP A 10 0.95 4.17 -8.28
CA ASP A 10 0.30 3.29 -7.33
C ASP A 10 0.44 1.80 -7.70
N VAL A 11 0.05 1.43 -8.92
CA VAL A 11 0.24 0.06 -9.45
C VAL A 11 1.72 -0.36 -9.36
N TYR A 12 2.66 0.57 -9.54
CA TYR A 12 4.08 0.30 -9.61
C TYR A 12 4.70 -0.11 -8.28
N LYS A 13 4.31 0.58 -7.20
CA LYS A 13 4.89 0.35 -5.87
C LYS A 13 4.43 -0.95 -5.28
N ARG A 14 3.15 -1.26 -5.43
CA ARG A 14 2.56 -2.48 -4.89
C ARG A 14 3.18 -3.73 -5.50
N GLN A 15 3.30 -3.80 -6.82
CA GLN A 15 3.84 -4.98 -7.50
C GLN A 15 5.31 -5.24 -7.16
N ALA A 16 6.13 -4.19 -7.02
CA ALA A 16 7.50 -4.34 -6.56
C ALA A 16 7.56 -4.94 -5.14
N LEU A 17 6.72 -4.43 -4.23
CA LEU A 17 6.67 -4.86 -2.84
C LEU A 17 6.19 -6.30 -2.67
N ILE A 18 5.22 -6.75 -3.47
CA ILE A 18 4.57 -8.05 -3.31
C ILE A 18 5.12 -9.14 -4.22
N ARG A 19 5.87 -8.81 -5.29
CA ARG A 19 6.27 -9.78 -6.33
C ARG A 19 7.72 -9.70 -6.79
N ASP A 20 8.41 -8.56 -6.62
CA ASP A 20 9.72 -8.36 -7.24
C ASP A 20 10.67 -7.53 -6.38
N LYS A 21 11.43 -8.21 -5.52
CA LYS A 21 12.47 -7.61 -4.69
C LYS A 21 13.55 -6.89 -5.52
N ASN A 22 13.89 -7.40 -6.69
CA ASN A 22 14.92 -6.78 -7.53
C ASN A 22 14.42 -5.45 -8.09
N PHE A 23 13.16 -5.41 -8.47
CA PHE A 23 12.52 -4.17 -8.90
C PHE A 23 12.40 -3.16 -7.75
N PHE A 24 12.06 -3.60 -6.55
CA PHE A 24 12.07 -2.72 -5.36
C PHE A 24 13.46 -2.12 -5.12
N ASN A 25 14.51 -2.94 -5.12
CA ASN A 25 15.89 -2.46 -4.95
C ASN A 25 16.28 -1.48 -6.06
N TRP A 26 15.84 -1.71 -7.30
CA TRP A 26 16.06 -0.80 -8.41
C TRP A 26 15.35 0.55 -8.19
N LEU A 27 14.12 0.54 -7.68
CA LEU A 27 13.39 1.76 -7.32
C LEU A 27 14.11 2.57 -6.24
N GLU A 28 14.65 1.91 -5.20
CA GLU A 28 15.44 2.57 -4.16
C GLU A 28 16.69 3.23 -4.75
N LEU A 29 17.47 2.51 -5.56
CA LEU A 29 18.70 3.01 -6.17
C LEU A 29 18.46 4.18 -7.12
N ASN A 30 17.29 4.27 -7.73
CA ASN A 30 16.93 5.32 -8.68
C ASN A 30 15.89 6.31 -8.13
N SER A 31 15.65 6.31 -6.82
CA SER A 31 14.59 7.11 -6.19
C SER A 31 14.73 8.60 -6.45
N GLU A 32 15.95 9.14 -6.46
CA GLU A 32 16.24 10.55 -6.77
C GLU A 32 15.83 10.89 -8.22
N ASN A 33 16.29 10.11 -9.19
CA ASN A 33 15.96 10.32 -10.62
C ASN A 33 14.45 10.17 -10.87
N LEU A 34 13.81 9.22 -10.18
CA LEU A 34 12.36 9.02 -10.26
C LEU A 34 11.59 10.21 -9.66
N ALA A 35 12.07 10.76 -8.53
CA ALA A 35 11.48 11.95 -7.91
C ALA A 35 11.60 13.19 -8.81
N LEU A 36 12.68 13.28 -9.60
CA LEU A 36 12.91 14.33 -10.60
C LEU A 36 12.21 14.05 -11.94
N PHE A 37 11.49 12.93 -12.08
CA PHE A 37 10.83 12.50 -13.30
C PHE A 37 11.78 12.32 -14.49
N GLU A 38 13.02 11.86 -14.24
CA GLU A 38 13.98 11.59 -15.29
C GLU A 38 13.44 10.55 -16.28
N LYS A 39 13.54 10.88 -17.57
CA LYS A 39 12.81 10.19 -18.64
C LYS A 39 13.16 8.71 -18.76
N ASN A 40 14.43 8.35 -18.57
CA ASN A 40 14.89 6.96 -18.75
C ASN A 40 14.39 6.08 -17.62
N GLU A 41 14.51 6.52 -16.36
CA GLU A 41 14.08 5.83 -15.17
C GLU A 41 12.55 5.71 -15.13
N MET A 42 11.83 6.78 -15.49
CA MET A 42 10.37 6.74 -15.63
C MET A 42 9.92 5.73 -16.68
N LYS A 43 10.58 5.70 -17.84
CA LYS A 43 10.27 4.72 -18.90
C LYS A 43 10.53 3.30 -18.44
N GLN A 44 11.65 3.04 -17.77
CA GLN A 44 12.00 1.71 -17.25
C GLN A 44 11.01 1.27 -16.17
N MET A 45 10.69 2.15 -15.23
CA MET A 45 9.70 1.91 -14.21
C MET A 45 8.34 1.52 -14.82
N ILE A 46 7.80 2.35 -15.72
CA ILE A 46 6.51 2.12 -16.38
C ILE A 46 6.51 0.78 -17.12
N ARG A 47 7.58 0.49 -17.87
CA ARG A 47 7.72 -0.77 -18.61
C ARG A 47 7.69 -1.96 -17.66
N ARG A 48 8.52 -1.94 -16.60
CA ARG A 48 8.59 -3.07 -15.64
C ARG A 48 7.25 -3.33 -14.97
N CYS A 49 6.52 -2.30 -14.66
CA CYS A 49 5.19 -2.39 -14.06
C CYS A 49 4.15 -2.97 -15.01
N ALA A 50 4.18 -2.55 -16.26
CA ALA A 50 3.31 -3.13 -17.28
C ALA A 50 3.63 -4.63 -17.47
N GLU A 51 4.91 -5.01 -17.48
CA GLU A 51 5.33 -6.42 -17.55
C GLU A 51 4.81 -7.24 -16.37
N LEU A 52 4.96 -6.74 -15.13
CA LEU A 52 4.47 -7.41 -13.93
C LEU A 52 2.93 -7.52 -13.93
N HIS A 53 2.24 -6.47 -14.35
CA HIS A 53 0.78 -6.47 -14.44
C HIS A 53 0.28 -7.46 -15.49
N MET A 54 0.87 -7.45 -16.67
CA MET A 54 0.56 -8.41 -17.74
C MET A 54 0.81 -9.85 -17.30
N HIS A 55 1.92 -10.09 -16.59
CA HIS A 55 2.23 -11.42 -16.04
C HIS A 55 1.16 -11.86 -15.02
N GLN A 56 0.67 -10.95 -14.18
CA GLN A 56 -0.40 -11.24 -13.22
C GLN A 56 -1.70 -11.65 -13.94
N ILE A 57 -2.11 -10.90 -14.95
CA ILE A 57 -3.32 -11.20 -15.74
C ILE A 57 -3.20 -12.52 -16.49
N SER A 58 -2.04 -12.78 -17.12
CA SER A 58 -1.86 -13.94 -17.97
C SER A 58 -1.62 -15.25 -17.23
N ASN A 59 -0.95 -15.20 -16.07
CA ASN A 59 -0.51 -16.40 -15.36
C ASN A 59 -1.18 -16.60 -13.99
N GLY A 60 -1.90 -15.58 -13.50
CA GLY A 60 -2.58 -15.62 -12.20
C GLY A 60 -3.84 -16.47 -12.16
N GLY A 61 -4.32 -16.95 -13.32
CA GLY A 61 -5.54 -17.77 -13.43
C GLY A 61 -6.83 -17.00 -13.13
N ASP A 62 -6.74 -15.74 -12.75
CA ASP A 62 -7.86 -14.86 -12.44
C ASP A 62 -7.69 -13.50 -13.12
N PRO A 63 -8.02 -13.41 -14.43
CA PRO A 63 -7.86 -12.18 -15.21
C PRO A 63 -8.73 -11.00 -14.72
N PHE A 64 -9.69 -11.28 -13.84
CA PHE A 64 -10.60 -10.29 -13.27
C PHE A 64 -10.33 -10.01 -11.79
N GLU A 65 -9.26 -10.59 -11.22
CA GLU A 65 -8.89 -10.43 -9.80
C GLU A 65 -10.04 -10.78 -8.82
N MET A 66 -10.87 -11.78 -9.20
CA MET A 66 -12.04 -12.20 -8.42
C MET A 66 -11.74 -13.28 -7.37
N GLY A 67 -10.53 -13.83 -7.38
CA GLY A 67 -10.10 -14.92 -6.48
C GLY A 67 -9.07 -14.50 -5.44
N SER A 68 -8.57 -15.49 -4.67
CA SER A 68 -7.56 -15.33 -3.61
C SER A 68 -6.17 -14.86 -4.09
N ALA A 69 -5.99 -14.63 -5.38
CA ALA A 69 -4.76 -14.12 -5.97
C ALA A 69 -4.74 -12.59 -6.12
N ARG A 70 -5.27 -11.86 -5.13
CA ARG A 70 -5.39 -10.38 -5.16
C ARG A 70 -4.20 -9.65 -4.49
N PRO A 71 -2.94 -9.85 -4.93
CA PRO A 71 -1.83 -9.14 -4.32
C PRO A 71 -1.90 -7.62 -4.59
N LEU A 72 -2.77 -7.20 -5.52
CA LEU A 72 -2.92 -5.78 -5.88
C LEU A 72 -3.68 -4.96 -4.82
N ASP A 73 -4.30 -5.62 -3.83
CA ASP A 73 -5.03 -4.95 -2.74
C ASP A 73 -4.15 -4.55 -1.54
N PHE A 74 -2.83 -4.76 -1.62
CA PHE A 74 -1.91 -4.30 -0.57
C PHE A 74 -2.06 -2.80 -0.32
N GLY A 75 -2.40 -2.42 0.91
CA GLY A 75 -2.66 -1.04 1.31
C GLY A 75 -4.09 -0.53 1.00
N HIS A 76 -4.99 -1.34 0.42
CA HIS A 76 -6.26 -0.84 -0.12
C HIS A 76 -7.41 -0.73 0.88
N TRP A 77 -7.47 -1.61 1.89
CA TRP A 77 -8.55 -1.54 2.87
C TRP A 77 -8.60 -0.18 3.58
N SER A 78 -7.46 0.34 3.98
CA SER A 78 -7.35 1.65 4.63
C SER A 78 -7.41 2.80 3.61
N ALA A 79 -6.87 2.60 2.39
CA ALA A 79 -6.90 3.62 1.35
C ALA A 79 -8.33 3.98 0.93
N HIS A 80 -9.17 3.01 0.60
CA HIS A 80 -10.58 3.27 0.23
C HIS A 80 -11.34 3.98 1.35
N LYS A 81 -11.07 3.60 2.61
CA LYS A 81 -11.68 4.29 3.75
C LYS A 81 -11.20 5.72 3.87
N LEU A 82 -9.90 5.99 3.72
CA LEU A 82 -9.34 7.35 3.75
C LEU A 82 -9.88 8.23 2.62
N GLU A 83 -10.04 7.68 1.41
CA GLU A 83 -10.66 8.40 0.29
C GLU A 83 -12.07 8.86 0.67
N SER A 84 -12.91 7.96 1.18
CA SER A 84 -14.27 8.29 1.59
C SER A 84 -14.31 9.28 2.77
N MET A 85 -13.46 9.09 3.79
CA MET A 85 -13.38 9.96 4.97
C MET A 85 -12.92 11.39 4.63
N THR A 86 -12.20 11.56 3.53
CA THR A 86 -11.72 12.86 3.03
C THR A 86 -12.61 13.45 1.94
N ASN A 87 -13.75 12.81 1.61
CA ASN A 87 -14.59 13.14 0.47
C ASN A 87 -13.76 13.21 -0.83
N TYR A 88 -12.89 12.21 -1.03
CA TYR A 88 -12.01 12.07 -2.20
C TYR A 88 -11.05 13.24 -2.44
N ARG A 89 -10.78 14.07 -1.43
CA ARG A 89 -9.75 15.12 -1.50
C ARG A 89 -8.35 14.54 -1.40
N LEU A 90 -8.16 13.45 -0.64
CA LEU A 90 -6.96 12.64 -0.68
C LEU A 90 -7.03 11.78 -1.95
N ARG A 91 -6.01 11.87 -2.80
CA ARG A 91 -5.98 11.12 -4.06
C ARG A 91 -5.71 9.65 -3.79
N HIS A 92 -6.21 8.79 -4.67
CA HIS A 92 -6.06 7.33 -4.52
C HIS A 92 -4.62 6.89 -4.24
N GLY A 93 -3.65 7.29 -5.07
CA GLY A 93 -2.24 6.91 -4.85
C GLY A 93 -1.61 7.45 -3.57
N GLU A 94 -2.10 8.59 -3.04
CA GLU A 94 -1.69 9.12 -1.73
C GLU A 94 -2.30 8.27 -0.60
N ALA A 95 -3.56 7.91 -0.71
CA ALA A 95 -4.24 7.04 0.24
C ALA A 95 -3.60 5.64 0.28
N VAL A 96 -3.27 5.06 -0.88
CA VAL A 96 -2.60 3.76 -0.97
C VAL A 96 -1.18 3.81 -0.42
N ALA A 97 -0.43 4.91 -0.59
CA ALA A 97 0.89 5.04 0.04
C ALA A 97 0.81 5.00 1.58
N ILE A 98 -0.20 5.63 2.17
CA ILE A 98 -0.49 5.55 3.60
C ILE A 98 -0.85 4.11 3.99
N GLY A 99 -1.72 3.45 3.22
CA GLY A 99 -2.13 2.07 3.48
C GLY A 99 -0.97 1.09 3.40
N ILE A 100 -0.08 1.23 2.42
CA ILE A 100 1.15 0.43 2.31
C ILE A 100 2.04 0.61 3.55
N ALA A 101 2.21 1.84 4.03
CA ALA A 101 3.01 2.11 5.21
C ALA A 101 2.39 1.47 6.48
N LEU A 102 1.07 1.53 6.64
CA LEU A 102 0.33 0.87 7.73
C LEU A 102 0.48 -0.64 7.68
N ASP A 103 0.24 -1.25 6.51
CA ASP A 103 0.29 -2.71 6.36
C ASP A 103 1.72 -3.25 6.47
N ALA A 104 2.73 -2.49 6.03
CA ALA A 104 4.14 -2.84 6.24
C ALA A 104 4.50 -2.82 7.73
N ARG A 105 4.09 -1.78 8.47
CA ARG A 105 4.32 -1.69 9.92
C ARG A 105 3.55 -2.77 10.66
N TYR A 106 2.29 -3.02 10.32
CA TYR A 106 1.51 -4.13 10.84
C TYR A 106 2.25 -5.46 10.66
N SER A 107 2.77 -5.73 9.46
CA SER A 107 3.49 -6.96 9.15
C SER A 107 4.72 -7.15 10.06
N VAL A 108 5.42 -6.08 10.42
CA VAL A 108 6.55 -6.13 11.38
C VAL A 108 6.07 -6.41 12.79
N LEU A 109 5.05 -5.70 13.27
CA LEU A 109 4.53 -5.87 14.64
C LEU A 109 3.91 -7.25 14.86
N ALA A 110 3.29 -7.81 13.82
CA ALA A 110 2.74 -9.17 13.81
C ALA A 110 3.83 -10.26 13.64
N GLY A 111 5.12 -9.89 13.56
CA GLY A 111 6.23 -10.83 13.41
C GLY A 111 6.32 -11.51 12.04
N MET A 112 5.68 -10.95 11.02
CA MET A 112 5.62 -11.50 9.66
C MET A 112 6.74 -10.96 8.77
N LEU A 113 7.11 -9.68 8.96
CA LEU A 113 8.14 -8.96 8.21
C LEU A 113 9.31 -8.60 9.14
N ASP A 114 10.54 -8.75 8.67
CA ASP A 114 11.71 -8.38 9.45
C ASP A 114 11.75 -6.87 9.75
N LYS A 115 12.10 -6.53 11.00
CA LYS A 115 12.23 -5.15 11.46
C LYS A 115 13.21 -4.35 10.61
N GLY A 116 12.80 -3.15 10.22
CA GLY A 116 13.58 -2.22 9.40
C GLY A 116 13.20 -2.28 7.92
N LEU A 117 12.50 -3.33 7.44
CA LEU A 117 12.02 -3.37 6.07
C LEU A 117 10.86 -2.39 5.86
N GLU A 118 10.01 -2.17 6.88
CA GLU A 118 8.98 -1.13 6.86
C GLU A 118 9.58 0.27 6.71
N GLU A 119 10.75 0.50 7.33
CA GLU A 119 11.45 1.78 7.19
C GLU A 119 11.95 2.01 5.76
N ARG A 120 12.52 0.99 5.13
CA ARG A 120 12.94 1.06 3.72
C ARG A 120 11.77 1.40 2.81
N ILE A 121 10.62 0.73 3.03
CA ILE A 121 9.40 0.97 2.26
C ILE A 121 8.93 2.41 2.44
N CYS A 122 8.82 2.88 3.67
CA CYS A 122 8.40 4.25 3.97
C CYS A 122 9.36 5.29 3.39
N CYS A 123 10.68 5.10 3.55
CA CYS A 123 11.67 6.00 2.97
C CYS A 123 11.55 6.10 1.45
N LEU A 124 11.37 4.97 0.75
CA LEU A 124 11.16 5.00 -0.70
C LEU A 124 9.92 5.81 -1.09
N LEU A 125 8.79 5.58 -0.39
CA LEU A 125 7.54 6.31 -0.66
C LEU A 125 7.72 7.82 -0.42
N GLU A 126 8.39 8.20 0.66
CA GLU A 126 8.68 9.60 1.00
C GLU A 126 9.62 10.26 -0.01
N TYR A 127 10.68 9.55 -0.45
CA TYR A 127 11.57 10.02 -1.53
C TYR A 127 10.82 10.27 -2.83
N LEU A 128 9.82 9.46 -3.14
CA LEU A 128 8.95 9.63 -4.30
C LEU A 128 7.89 10.74 -4.10
N GLY A 129 7.93 11.46 -2.98
CA GLY A 129 7.11 12.63 -2.70
C GLY A 129 5.75 12.35 -2.05
N PHE A 130 5.53 11.13 -1.52
CA PHE A 130 4.29 10.80 -0.79
C PHE A 130 4.37 11.22 0.67
N LYS A 131 3.28 11.80 1.15
CA LYS A 131 3.06 12.01 2.58
C LYS A 131 2.39 10.76 3.15
N LEU A 132 3.02 10.13 4.14
CA LEU A 132 2.52 8.90 4.73
C LEU A 132 1.53 9.12 5.89
N TRP A 133 0.98 10.32 5.98
CA TRP A 133 0.00 10.68 7.00
C TRP A 133 -1.08 11.63 6.48
N ASN A 134 -2.27 11.46 7.04
CA ASN A 134 -3.38 12.39 6.89
C ASN A 134 -4.14 12.50 8.22
N VAL A 135 -4.50 13.71 8.62
CA VAL A 135 -5.25 13.97 9.87
C VAL A 135 -6.60 13.24 9.92
N ALA A 136 -7.14 12.81 8.78
CA ALA A 136 -8.35 12.01 8.74
C ALA A 136 -8.21 10.67 9.48
N ILE A 137 -6.99 10.13 9.62
CA ILE A 137 -6.72 8.87 10.33
C ILE A 137 -7.14 8.97 11.81
N GLU A 138 -7.03 10.15 12.41
CA GLU A 138 -7.37 10.38 13.81
C GLU A 138 -8.87 10.58 14.07
N LYS A 139 -9.71 10.60 13.05
CA LYS A 139 -11.15 10.75 13.22
C LYS A 139 -11.72 9.57 13.99
N THR A 140 -12.46 9.89 15.06
CA THR A 140 -13.22 8.91 15.83
C THR A 140 -14.64 8.75 15.30
N ASN A 141 -15.20 7.59 15.52
CA ASN A 141 -16.61 7.30 15.29
C ASN A 141 -17.45 7.61 16.53
N LYS A 142 -18.75 7.32 16.49
CA LYS A 142 -19.69 7.57 17.60
C LYS A 142 -19.40 6.76 18.87
N ASP A 143 -18.60 5.69 18.75
CA ASP A 143 -18.25 4.77 19.82
C ASP A 143 -16.80 5.01 20.32
N ASP A 144 -16.24 6.19 20.07
CA ASP A 144 -14.89 6.62 20.41
C ASP A 144 -13.75 5.76 19.77
N GLY A 145 -14.07 4.85 18.86
CA GLY A 145 -13.11 4.09 18.08
C GLY A 145 -12.66 4.86 16.82
N LEU A 146 -11.50 4.52 16.27
CA LEU A 146 -11.03 5.12 15.03
C LEU A 146 -11.95 4.75 13.84
N GLU A 147 -12.43 5.76 13.13
CA GLU A 147 -13.31 5.57 11.96
C GLU A 147 -12.62 4.77 10.84
N LEU A 148 -11.29 4.89 10.71
CA LEU A 148 -10.49 4.14 9.74
C LEU A 148 -10.66 2.63 9.87
N ILE A 149 -10.78 2.11 11.11
CA ILE A 149 -10.91 0.67 11.39
C ILE A 149 -12.18 0.06 10.77
N LYS A 150 -13.26 0.86 10.62
CA LYS A 150 -14.45 0.40 9.89
C LYS A 150 -14.15 0.04 8.44
N GLY A 151 -13.06 0.57 7.88
CA GLY A 151 -12.60 0.21 6.54
C GLY A 151 -12.33 -1.28 6.36
N LEU A 152 -11.96 -2.01 7.42
CA LEU A 152 -11.81 -3.48 7.37
C LEU A 152 -13.15 -4.16 7.07
N LYS A 153 -14.23 -3.72 7.73
CA LYS A 153 -15.57 -4.24 7.49
C LYS A 153 -16.09 -3.84 6.11
N ASP A 154 -15.92 -2.58 5.74
CA ASP A 154 -16.33 -2.08 4.42
C ASP A 154 -15.60 -2.87 3.30
N PHE A 155 -14.32 -3.19 3.51
CA PHE A 155 -13.51 -3.97 2.59
C PHE A 155 -13.94 -5.44 2.51
N GLN A 156 -14.25 -6.07 3.66
CA GLN A 156 -14.81 -7.42 3.74
C GLN A 156 -16.13 -7.54 2.95
N GLU A 157 -17.04 -6.57 3.12
CA GLU A 157 -18.31 -6.53 2.39
C GLU A 157 -18.08 -6.37 0.88
N HIS A 158 -17.11 -5.55 0.48
CA HIS A 158 -16.73 -5.37 -0.93
C HIS A 158 -16.18 -6.66 -1.55
N LEU A 159 -15.45 -7.48 -0.79
CA LEU A 159 -14.91 -8.77 -1.23
C LEU A 159 -15.93 -9.91 -1.27
N GLY A 160 -17.16 -9.69 -0.85
CA GLY A 160 -18.21 -10.71 -0.86
C GLY A 160 -18.32 -11.53 0.41
N GLY A 161 -17.74 -11.04 1.54
CA GLY A 161 -18.02 -11.54 2.88
C GLY A 161 -16.85 -12.17 3.63
N GLU A 162 -15.77 -12.57 2.98
CA GLU A 162 -14.54 -13.01 3.64
C GLU A 162 -13.49 -11.90 3.60
N LEU A 163 -12.96 -11.52 4.79
CA LEU A 163 -11.88 -10.56 4.86
C LEU A 163 -10.61 -11.19 4.28
N THR A 164 -10.00 -10.54 3.31
CA THR A 164 -8.73 -10.97 2.73
C THR A 164 -7.82 -9.76 2.58
N ILE A 165 -6.77 -9.71 3.39
CA ILE A 165 -5.79 -8.60 3.41
C ILE A 165 -4.45 -9.13 2.95
N THR A 166 -3.84 -8.46 1.98
CA THR A 166 -2.47 -8.74 1.57
C THR A 166 -1.50 -8.07 2.53
N LEU A 167 -0.57 -8.85 3.07
CA LEU A 167 0.53 -8.42 3.94
C LEU A 167 1.88 -8.87 3.37
N LEU A 168 3.00 -8.52 4.02
CA LEU A 168 4.33 -8.86 3.56
C LEU A 168 5.02 -9.87 4.49
N LYS A 169 5.63 -10.91 3.90
CA LYS A 169 6.64 -11.77 4.56
C LYS A 169 8.06 -11.28 4.28
N ASN A 170 8.28 -10.65 3.15
CA ASN A 170 9.51 -10.00 2.76
C ASN A 170 9.21 -9.01 1.63
N ILE A 171 10.11 -8.13 1.33
CA ILE A 171 10.02 -7.32 0.11
C ILE A 171 10.05 -8.28 -1.09
N GLY A 172 9.05 -8.17 -1.96
CA GLY A 172 8.82 -9.06 -3.09
C GLY A 172 8.04 -10.34 -2.75
N VAL A 173 7.57 -10.50 -1.50
CA VAL A 173 6.80 -11.68 -1.07
C VAL A 173 5.58 -11.25 -0.27
N GLY A 174 4.46 -11.07 -0.97
CA GLY A 174 3.14 -10.87 -0.37
C GLY A 174 2.45 -12.19 -0.02
N PHE A 175 1.55 -12.16 0.95
CA PHE A 175 0.66 -13.26 1.31
C PHE A 175 -0.65 -12.70 1.87
N GLU A 176 -1.67 -13.54 1.94
CA GLU A 176 -3.00 -13.15 2.38
C GLU A 176 -3.27 -13.62 3.81
N VAL A 177 -4.01 -12.81 4.56
CA VAL A 177 -4.56 -13.14 5.89
C VAL A 177 -6.05 -12.83 5.91
N ASN A 178 -6.79 -13.60 6.73
CA ASN A 178 -8.25 -13.46 6.88
C ASN A 178 -8.63 -12.81 8.22
N GLU A 179 -7.64 -12.58 9.08
CA GLU A 179 -7.82 -11.96 10.38
C GLU A 179 -6.80 -10.85 10.59
N ILE A 180 -7.26 -9.76 11.22
CA ILE A 180 -6.44 -8.60 11.56
C ILE A 180 -6.65 -8.25 13.03
N ASP A 181 -5.54 -8.13 13.76
CA ASP A 181 -5.55 -7.66 15.14
C ASP A 181 -5.66 -6.12 15.17
N ILE A 182 -6.78 -5.63 15.69
CA ILE A 182 -7.07 -4.21 15.79
C ILE A 182 -6.05 -3.48 16.68
N SER A 183 -5.52 -4.11 17.70
CA SER A 183 -4.52 -3.51 18.59
C SER A 183 -3.22 -3.22 17.83
N ILE A 184 -2.79 -4.13 16.97
CA ILE A 184 -1.62 -3.96 16.10
C ILE A 184 -1.87 -2.86 15.04
N VAL A 185 -3.09 -2.77 14.51
CA VAL A 185 -3.46 -1.66 13.61
C VAL A 185 -3.32 -0.32 14.31
N GLN A 186 -3.84 -0.20 15.55
CA GLN A 186 -3.75 1.03 16.33
C GLN A 186 -2.29 1.40 16.65
N GLU A 187 -1.46 0.42 17.01
CA GLU A 187 -0.03 0.65 17.24
C GLU A 187 0.69 1.09 15.95
N SER A 188 0.32 0.50 14.81
CA SER A 188 0.85 0.90 13.49
C SER A 188 0.47 2.34 13.14
N ILE A 189 -0.76 2.76 13.44
CA ILE A 189 -1.23 4.14 13.25
C ILE A 189 -0.43 5.09 14.15
N GLN A 190 -0.23 4.74 15.43
CA GLN A 190 0.53 5.57 16.36
C GLN A 190 1.99 5.74 15.91
N TRP A 191 2.62 4.66 15.47
CA TRP A 191 3.97 4.71 14.91
C TRP A 191 4.05 5.63 13.68
N LEU A 192 3.08 5.53 12.77
CA LEU A 192 3.04 6.36 11.57
C LEU A 192 2.83 7.85 11.90
N LYS A 193 2.05 8.14 12.94
CA LYS A 193 1.88 9.49 13.48
C LYS A 193 3.20 10.07 14.02
N GLU A 194 3.95 9.26 14.74
CA GLU A 194 5.24 9.67 15.33
C GLU A 194 6.32 9.92 14.27
N ARG A 195 6.23 9.22 13.13
CA ARG A 195 7.15 9.39 12.00
C ARG A 195 7.07 10.77 11.34
N GLN A 196 6.00 11.54 11.52
CA GLN A 196 5.86 12.89 10.95
C GLN A 196 6.73 13.97 11.61
N LYS A 197 7.31 13.68 12.77
CA LYS A 197 8.14 14.63 13.52
C LYS A 197 9.55 14.65 12.97
#